data_20d44235aaa00d543408aa6260832b59
#
_entry.id   20d44235aaa00d543408aa6260832b59
#
_cell.length_a   1.000
_cell.length_b   1.000
_cell.length_c   1.000
_cell.angle_alpha   90.00
_cell.angle_beta   90.00
_cell.angle_gamma   90.00
#
_symmetry.space_group_name_H-M   'P 1'
#
loop_
_entity.id
_entity.type
_entity.pdbx_description
1 polymer ?
#
loop_
_entity_poly.entity_id
_entity_poly.type
_entity_poly.pdbx_seq_one_letter_code
_entity_poly.pdbx_strand_id
1 'polypeptide(L)'
;MVPLARPSTYLCAFLTLLNDRLSETLIFPLLPFLLAGFTNDGRTLGLLTGSYAVAQFLATPLIGALSDRYGRRPVIAACVAGSVLGLGLFAATIATDWRTIPWAAGTTLPLALLFAGRLIDGASGGTAATAAAVLADISPPEKRAKAFGLIGVAFGLGFILGPALGGLLGRVNVNLPLLIAVLIAVANLVLVLTLLPETHPPEARIALPPRRELQPFTQLTRVFANPRVRRLCGAFFLFFLAFSGFTGVLVLYFKQAFNWGPGLAGAAFLVVGVVATVVQGGLIGPLVKRFGEWRLSLAGLGFVIAGCVLVPLAQPGQAAALVFPALASLALGTGLVTPCLRALVSRRLADAGQGAALGSLQGLQSLGSFVGPPLAGLAYETIGRTSPFWLNMILLLVVIAMVAGGRRSMATAA
;
A
#
# COMPACT_ATOMS: atom_id res chain seq x y z
N MET A 1 31.96 -13.60 11.94
CA MET A 1 31.23 -14.66 11.20
C MET A 1 29.75 -14.49 11.48
N VAL A 2 28.96 -14.01 10.53
CA VAL A 2 27.50 -14.00 10.66
C VAL A 2 27.06 -15.46 10.63
N PRO A 3 26.38 -15.98 11.68
CA PRO A 3 25.90 -17.36 11.63
C PRO A 3 24.98 -17.50 10.43
N LEU A 4 25.23 -18.52 9.59
CA LEU A 4 24.36 -18.86 8.47
C LEU A 4 22.92 -18.90 8.97
N ALA A 5 22.10 -17.96 8.51
CA ALA A 5 20.73 -17.82 8.96
C ALA A 5 19.98 -19.14 8.75
N ARG A 6 19.36 -19.63 9.80
CA ARG A 6 18.55 -20.84 9.73
C ARG A 6 17.40 -20.60 8.74
N PRO A 7 17.03 -21.57 7.91
CA PRO A 7 15.89 -21.47 6.99
C PRO A 7 14.62 -20.95 7.68
N SER A 8 14.46 -21.24 8.97
CA SER A 8 13.36 -20.77 9.83
C SER A 8 13.31 -19.25 9.94
N THR A 9 14.44 -18.52 9.93
CA THR A 9 14.43 -17.04 10.05
C THR A 9 13.88 -16.37 8.79
N TYR A 10 14.19 -16.87 7.59
CA TYR A 10 13.59 -16.40 6.35
C TYR A 10 12.07 -16.64 6.35
N LEU A 11 11.64 -17.81 6.82
CA LEU A 11 10.22 -18.14 6.92
C LEU A 11 9.50 -17.23 7.92
N CYS A 12 10.09 -16.96 9.10
CA CYS A 12 9.51 -16.07 10.10
C CYS A 12 9.38 -14.63 9.53
N ALA A 13 10.42 -14.09 8.89
CA ALA A 13 10.36 -12.77 8.29
C ALA A 13 9.30 -12.70 7.16
N PHE A 14 9.20 -13.74 6.34
CA PHE A 14 8.19 -13.84 5.30
C PHE A 14 6.77 -13.91 5.87
N LEU A 15 6.53 -14.77 6.87
CA LEU A 15 5.22 -14.89 7.52
C LEU A 15 4.83 -13.60 8.24
N THR A 16 5.79 -12.92 8.87
CA THR A 16 5.55 -11.61 9.49
C THR A 16 5.06 -10.59 8.46
N LEU A 17 5.70 -10.52 7.30
CA LEU A 17 5.29 -9.64 6.20
C LEU A 17 3.93 -10.04 5.61
N LEU A 18 3.73 -11.33 5.40
CA LEU A 18 2.48 -11.85 4.85
C LEU A 18 1.30 -11.57 5.77
N ASN A 19 1.45 -11.86 7.06
CA ASN A 19 0.41 -11.63 8.07
C ASN A 19 0.08 -10.13 8.21
N ASP A 20 1.10 -9.28 8.21
CA ASP A 20 0.95 -7.81 8.23
C ASP A 20 0.14 -7.33 7.02
N ARG A 21 0.47 -7.81 5.81
CA ARG A 21 -0.27 -7.45 4.59
C ARG A 21 -1.67 -8.05 4.53
N LEU A 22 -1.86 -9.28 5.00
CA LEU A 22 -3.17 -9.92 5.04
C LEU A 22 -4.12 -9.16 5.98
N SER A 23 -3.70 -8.82 7.20
CA SER A 23 -4.54 -8.10 8.15
C SER A 23 -4.97 -6.72 7.62
N GLU A 24 -4.09 -6.01 6.91
CA GLU A 24 -4.40 -4.72 6.28
C GLU A 24 -5.36 -4.88 5.09
N THR A 25 -5.06 -5.79 4.17
CA THR A 25 -5.77 -5.88 2.88
C THR A 25 -7.12 -6.60 2.98
N LEU A 26 -7.33 -7.40 4.02
CA LEU A 26 -8.57 -8.12 4.31
C LEU A 26 -9.74 -7.16 4.54
N ILE A 27 -9.47 -6.01 5.15
CA ILE A 27 -10.46 -4.98 5.49
C ILE A 27 -10.72 -4.04 4.29
N PHE A 28 -9.75 -3.91 3.37
CA PHE A 28 -9.78 -2.89 2.34
C PHE A 28 -11.09 -2.85 1.52
N PRO A 29 -11.61 -3.98 0.96
CA PRO A 29 -12.85 -3.96 0.19
C PRO A 29 -14.11 -3.79 1.05
N LEU A 30 -13.97 -3.83 2.36
CA LEU A 30 -15.11 -3.80 3.29
C LEU A 30 -15.30 -2.44 3.94
N LEU A 31 -14.31 -1.56 3.84
CA LEU A 31 -14.32 -0.28 4.55
C LEU A 31 -15.61 0.53 4.34
N PRO A 32 -16.18 0.70 3.13
CA PRO A 32 -17.46 1.40 2.95
C PRO A 32 -18.66 0.67 3.55
N PHE A 33 -18.57 -0.65 3.75
CA PHE A 33 -19.63 -1.44 4.37
C PHE A 33 -19.55 -1.37 5.91
N LEU A 34 -18.35 -1.45 6.47
CA LEU A 34 -18.07 -1.32 7.90
C LEU A 34 -18.44 0.09 8.40
N LEU A 35 -18.21 1.11 7.59
CA LEU A 35 -18.52 2.49 7.94
C LEU A 35 -19.98 2.88 7.69
N ALA A 36 -20.79 2.04 7.06
CA ALA A 36 -22.18 2.37 6.70
C ALA A 36 -23.07 2.76 7.90
N GLY A 37 -22.77 2.28 9.10
CA GLY A 37 -23.43 2.66 10.34
C GLY A 37 -23.01 4.03 10.89
N PHE A 38 -21.90 4.61 10.40
CA PHE A 38 -21.32 5.86 10.91
C PHE A 38 -21.35 6.97 9.85
N THR A 39 -21.05 6.62 8.59
CA THR A 39 -21.03 7.55 7.45
C THR A 39 -21.16 6.80 6.14
N ASN A 40 -21.75 7.47 5.14
CA ASN A 40 -21.72 7.04 3.73
C ASN A 40 -21.04 8.10 2.85
N ASP A 41 -20.38 9.08 3.47
CA ASP A 41 -19.69 10.18 2.81
C ASP A 41 -18.32 9.74 2.30
N GLY A 42 -18.08 9.94 1.01
CA GLY A 42 -16.82 9.60 0.35
C GLY A 42 -15.63 10.45 0.83
N ARG A 43 -15.87 11.67 1.28
CA ARG A 43 -14.86 12.55 1.87
C ARG A 43 -14.31 11.94 3.17
N THR A 44 -15.20 11.55 4.07
CA THR A 44 -14.82 10.92 5.35
C THR A 44 -14.11 9.59 5.12
N LEU A 45 -14.60 8.77 4.18
CA LEU A 45 -13.93 7.53 3.78
C LEU A 45 -12.52 7.78 3.25
N GLY A 46 -12.35 8.76 2.38
CA GLY A 46 -11.06 9.16 1.82
C GLY A 46 -10.09 9.64 2.90
N LEU A 47 -10.56 10.48 3.82
CA LEU A 47 -9.76 10.96 4.95
C LEU A 47 -9.35 9.82 5.89
N LEU A 48 -10.25 8.88 6.18
CA LEU A 48 -9.95 7.73 7.02
C LEU A 48 -8.92 6.80 6.35
N THR A 49 -9.02 6.57 5.06
CA THR A 49 -8.02 5.81 4.29
C THR A 49 -6.69 6.53 4.27
N GLY A 50 -6.68 7.83 4.03
CA GLY A 50 -5.47 8.66 4.02
C GLY A 50 -4.81 8.78 5.40
N SER A 51 -5.56 8.76 6.50
CA SER A 51 -5.02 8.87 7.86
C SER A 51 -4.02 7.75 8.20
N TYR A 52 -4.27 6.53 7.76
CA TYR A 52 -3.31 5.43 7.86
C TYR A 52 -2.01 5.76 7.10
N ALA A 53 -2.13 6.18 5.84
CA ALA A 53 -0.99 6.42 4.99
C ALA A 53 -0.13 7.60 5.46
N VAL A 54 -0.72 8.67 6.00
CA VAL A 54 0.05 9.78 6.57
C VAL A 54 0.80 9.35 7.83
N ALA A 55 0.15 8.61 8.72
CA ALA A 55 0.79 8.11 9.92
C ALA A 55 1.97 7.19 9.58
N GLN A 56 1.79 6.27 8.63
CA GLN A 56 2.85 5.41 8.11
C GLN A 56 3.99 6.20 7.47
N PHE A 57 3.68 7.20 6.65
CA PHE A 57 4.68 8.06 6.02
C PHE A 57 5.57 8.77 7.05
N LEU A 58 4.96 9.32 8.10
CA LEU A 58 5.67 10.05 9.14
C LEU A 58 6.48 9.11 10.05
N ALA A 59 5.95 7.92 10.35
CA ALA A 59 6.57 6.99 11.28
C ALA A 59 7.68 6.13 10.65
N THR A 60 7.61 5.79 9.37
CA THR A 60 8.54 4.84 8.71
C THR A 60 10.01 5.19 8.88
N PRO A 61 10.49 6.45 8.68
CA PRO A 61 11.90 6.78 8.88
C PRO A 61 12.35 6.63 10.35
N LEU A 62 11.46 7.01 11.28
CA LEU A 62 11.71 6.86 12.71
C LEU A 62 11.80 5.38 13.10
N ILE A 63 10.88 4.55 12.65
CA ILE A 63 10.87 3.11 12.91
C ILE A 63 12.14 2.45 12.35
N GLY A 64 12.58 2.82 11.14
CA GLY A 64 13.83 2.37 10.57
C GLY A 64 15.02 2.69 11.50
N ALA A 65 15.17 3.93 11.89
CA ALA A 65 16.24 4.37 12.78
C ALA A 65 16.16 3.72 14.18
N LEU A 66 14.94 3.54 14.73
CA LEU A 66 14.75 2.81 15.99
C LEU A 66 15.20 1.35 15.87
N SER A 67 14.94 0.71 14.71
CA SER A 67 15.34 -0.67 14.48
C SER A 67 16.87 -0.83 14.34
N ASP A 68 17.56 0.19 13.82
CA ASP A 68 19.02 0.23 13.76
C ASP A 68 19.65 0.47 15.15
N ARG A 69 18.94 1.13 16.05
CA ARG A 69 19.43 1.42 17.41
C ARG A 69 19.10 0.33 18.42
N TYR A 70 17.86 -0.15 18.44
CA TYR A 70 17.38 -1.05 19.49
C TYR A 70 17.36 -2.53 19.05
N GLY A 71 17.55 -2.80 17.77
CA GLY A 71 17.47 -4.12 17.18
C GLY A 71 16.19 -4.32 16.37
N ARG A 72 16.21 -5.31 15.49
CA ARG A 72 15.10 -5.56 14.55
C ARG A 72 13.88 -6.15 15.25
N ARG A 73 14.09 -7.19 16.06
CA ARG A 73 13.02 -7.94 16.73
C ARG A 73 12.14 -7.07 17.65
N PRO A 74 12.68 -6.29 18.61
CA PRO A 74 11.85 -5.49 19.52
C PRO A 74 11.06 -4.42 18.78
N VAL A 75 11.62 -3.83 17.71
CA VAL A 75 10.93 -2.80 16.94
C VAL A 75 9.81 -3.42 16.07
N ILE A 76 10.05 -4.57 15.42
CA ILE A 76 8.97 -5.29 14.73
C ILE A 76 7.86 -5.67 15.71
N ALA A 77 8.21 -6.19 16.90
CA ALA A 77 7.22 -6.55 17.91
C ALA A 77 6.38 -5.34 18.34
N ALA A 78 7.00 -4.17 18.54
CA ALA A 78 6.29 -2.94 18.86
C ALA A 78 5.38 -2.48 17.70
N CYS A 79 5.84 -2.57 16.45
CA CYS A 79 5.01 -2.28 15.29
C CYS A 79 3.80 -3.21 15.20
N VAL A 80 3.99 -4.52 15.30
CA VAL A 80 2.89 -5.49 15.24
C VAL A 80 1.94 -5.31 16.43
N ALA A 81 2.44 -5.04 17.63
CA ALA A 81 1.60 -4.73 18.80
C ALA A 81 0.76 -3.46 18.57
N GLY A 82 1.33 -2.42 17.96
CA GLY A 82 0.60 -1.23 17.57
C GLY A 82 -0.49 -1.51 16.53
N SER A 83 -0.22 -2.37 15.54
CA SER A 83 -1.26 -2.82 14.60
C SER A 83 -2.37 -3.62 15.29
N VAL A 84 -2.05 -4.49 16.26
CA VAL A 84 -3.06 -5.19 17.07
C VAL A 84 -3.94 -4.18 17.84
N LEU A 85 -3.34 -3.16 18.44
CA LEU A 85 -4.07 -2.11 19.16
C LEU A 85 -4.93 -1.27 18.21
N GLY A 86 -4.40 -0.83 17.08
CA GLY A 86 -5.10 -0.01 16.09
C GLY A 86 -6.28 -0.76 15.47
N LEU A 87 -6.07 -1.99 15.00
CA LEU A 87 -7.12 -2.85 14.45
C LEU A 87 -8.12 -3.27 15.52
N GLY A 88 -7.66 -3.57 16.74
CA GLY A 88 -8.50 -3.91 17.88
C GLY A 88 -9.43 -2.75 18.28
N LEU A 89 -8.90 -1.53 18.35
CA LEU A 89 -9.70 -0.33 18.60
C LEU A 89 -10.72 -0.10 17.48
N PHE A 90 -10.31 -0.26 16.23
CA PHE A 90 -11.21 -0.16 15.09
C PHE A 90 -12.34 -1.20 15.18
N ALA A 91 -12.00 -2.46 15.47
CA ALA A 91 -12.94 -3.56 15.62
C ALA A 91 -13.91 -3.33 16.79
N ALA A 92 -13.42 -2.92 17.95
CA ALA A 92 -14.23 -2.61 19.11
C ALA A 92 -15.21 -1.48 18.81
N THR A 93 -14.76 -0.44 18.10
CA THR A 93 -15.61 0.70 17.72
C THR A 93 -16.75 0.26 16.79
N ILE A 94 -16.48 -0.59 15.81
CA ILE A 94 -17.49 -1.12 14.88
C ILE A 94 -18.48 -2.05 15.60
N ALA A 95 -18.00 -2.86 16.55
CA ALA A 95 -18.82 -3.83 17.28
C ALA A 95 -19.73 -3.20 18.36
N THR A 96 -19.40 -1.98 18.80
CA THR A 96 -20.14 -1.29 19.86
C THR A 96 -21.42 -0.64 19.32
N ASP A 97 -22.54 -0.92 19.95
CA ASP A 97 -23.79 -0.16 19.71
C ASP A 97 -23.77 1.16 20.48
N TRP A 98 -23.32 2.21 19.81
CA TRP A 98 -23.17 3.55 20.39
C TRP A 98 -24.49 4.21 20.80
N ARG A 99 -25.62 3.68 20.33
CA ARG A 99 -26.94 4.20 20.69
C ARG A 99 -27.35 3.83 22.13
N THR A 100 -26.78 2.75 22.65
CA THR A 100 -27.01 2.29 24.03
C THR A 100 -26.18 3.03 25.07
N ILE A 101 -25.21 3.86 24.63
CA ILE A 101 -24.33 4.64 25.50
C ILE A 101 -24.83 6.10 25.54
N PRO A 102 -25.54 6.53 26.61
CA PRO A 102 -26.27 7.81 26.60
C PRO A 102 -25.41 9.04 26.32
N TRP A 103 -24.18 9.08 26.87
CA TRP A 103 -23.26 10.21 26.68
C TRP A 103 -22.52 10.20 25.33
N ALA A 104 -22.51 9.07 24.63
CA ALA A 104 -21.86 8.92 23.33
C ALA A 104 -22.87 8.92 22.15
N ALA A 105 -24.15 8.71 22.43
CA ALA A 105 -25.21 8.69 21.42
C ALA A 105 -25.30 10.04 20.68
N GLY A 106 -25.18 9.98 19.34
CA GLY A 106 -25.21 11.18 18.48
C GLY A 106 -23.93 12.02 18.48
N THR A 107 -22.87 11.58 19.17
CA THR A 107 -21.57 12.27 19.15
C THR A 107 -20.68 11.83 17.98
N THR A 108 -19.62 12.60 17.72
CA THR A 108 -18.57 12.24 16.76
C THR A 108 -17.54 11.26 17.33
N LEU A 109 -17.69 10.82 18.57
CA LEU A 109 -16.73 9.95 19.27
C LEU A 109 -16.44 8.65 18.52
N PRO A 110 -17.44 7.89 18.02
CA PRO A 110 -17.15 6.66 17.28
C PRO A 110 -16.25 6.91 16.06
N LEU A 111 -16.54 7.97 15.32
CA LEU A 111 -15.74 8.33 14.15
C LEU A 111 -14.29 8.73 14.56
N ALA A 112 -14.14 9.48 15.65
CA ALA A 112 -12.83 9.84 16.18
C ALA A 112 -12.01 8.59 16.59
N LEU A 113 -12.66 7.59 17.21
CA LEU A 113 -12.00 6.32 17.57
C LEU A 113 -11.60 5.50 16.33
N LEU A 114 -12.39 5.52 15.25
CA LEU A 114 -12.03 4.89 13.98
C LEU A 114 -10.79 5.56 13.38
N PHE A 115 -10.71 6.91 13.40
CA PHE A 115 -9.52 7.63 12.98
C PHE A 115 -8.31 7.33 13.88
N ALA A 116 -8.51 7.28 15.19
CA ALA A 116 -7.44 6.93 16.15
C ALA A 116 -6.89 5.52 15.86
N GLY A 117 -7.77 4.53 15.64
CA GLY A 117 -7.38 3.17 15.25
C GLY A 117 -6.53 3.15 13.99
N ARG A 118 -6.94 3.89 12.95
CA ARG A 118 -6.19 3.99 11.68
C ARG A 118 -4.85 4.71 11.84
N LEU A 119 -4.79 5.75 12.66
CA LEU A 119 -3.54 6.47 12.94
C LEU A 119 -2.56 5.61 13.73
N ILE A 120 -3.02 4.87 14.74
CA ILE A 120 -2.19 3.94 15.52
C ILE A 120 -1.64 2.83 14.62
N ASP A 121 -2.50 2.19 13.84
CA ASP A 121 -2.12 1.14 12.90
C ASP A 121 -1.13 1.67 11.85
N GLY A 122 -1.40 2.84 11.25
CA GLY A 122 -0.51 3.49 10.29
C GLY A 122 0.84 3.87 10.90
N ALA A 123 0.84 4.45 12.11
CA ALA A 123 2.09 4.77 12.83
C ALA A 123 2.92 3.53 13.16
N SER A 124 2.30 2.37 13.21
CA SER A 124 2.93 1.06 13.42
C SER A 124 3.33 0.37 12.11
N GLY A 125 2.99 0.93 10.95
CA GLY A 125 3.18 0.34 9.61
C GLY A 125 4.64 0.25 9.12
N GLY A 126 5.61 0.29 10.02
CA GLY A 126 7.05 0.11 9.72
C GLY A 126 7.52 -1.35 9.64
N THR A 127 6.62 -2.31 9.87
CA THR A 127 6.91 -3.76 9.84
C THR A 127 7.59 -4.17 8.54
N ALA A 128 7.09 -3.70 7.39
CA ALA A 128 7.65 -4.05 6.09
C ALA A 128 9.09 -3.55 5.90
N ALA A 129 9.40 -2.33 6.33
CA ALA A 129 10.75 -1.77 6.21
C ALA A 129 11.73 -2.50 7.14
N THR A 130 11.31 -2.79 8.38
CA THR A 130 12.16 -3.49 9.36
C THR A 130 12.36 -4.96 8.99
N ALA A 131 11.32 -5.65 8.48
CA ALA A 131 11.45 -7.02 7.99
C ALA A 131 12.34 -7.12 6.73
N ALA A 132 12.31 -6.09 5.87
CA ALA A 132 13.27 -5.97 4.77
C ALA A 132 14.71 -5.85 5.28
N ALA A 133 14.94 -5.11 6.38
CA ALA A 133 16.23 -5.02 7.03
C ALA A 133 16.65 -6.36 7.63
N VAL A 134 15.75 -7.11 8.29
CA VAL A 134 16.01 -8.50 8.73
C VAL A 134 16.50 -9.35 7.57
N LEU A 135 15.78 -9.34 6.45
CA LEU A 135 16.15 -10.11 5.26
C LEU A 135 17.51 -9.71 4.71
N ALA A 136 17.86 -8.41 4.77
CA ALA A 136 19.17 -7.92 4.37
C ALA A 136 20.29 -8.39 5.31
N ASP A 137 20.03 -8.34 6.63
CA ASP A 137 21.00 -8.74 7.67
C ASP A 137 21.37 -10.24 7.58
N ILE A 138 20.38 -11.11 7.26
CA ILE A 138 20.58 -12.56 7.17
C ILE A 138 21.03 -13.06 5.79
N SER A 139 21.06 -12.19 4.79
CA SER A 139 21.35 -12.57 3.39
C SER A 139 22.73 -12.13 2.95
N PRO A 140 23.58 -13.04 2.45
CA PRO A 140 24.81 -12.65 1.74
C PRO A 140 24.50 -11.71 0.57
N PRO A 141 25.42 -10.80 0.19
CA PRO A 141 25.19 -9.82 -0.87
C PRO A 141 24.65 -10.40 -2.17
N GLU A 142 25.15 -11.57 -2.57
CA GLU A 142 24.77 -12.27 -3.81
C GLU A 142 23.31 -12.81 -3.77
N LYS A 143 22.79 -13.08 -2.57
CA LYS A 143 21.44 -13.65 -2.35
C LYS A 143 20.40 -12.61 -1.93
N ARG A 144 20.79 -11.36 -1.67
CA ARG A 144 19.88 -10.28 -1.23
C ARG A 144 18.73 -10.03 -2.21
N ALA A 145 19.00 -10.08 -3.51
CA ALA A 145 17.95 -9.91 -4.53
C ALA A 145 16.86 -11.00 -4.40
N LYS A 146 17.24 -12.25 -4.13
CA LYS A 146 16.31 -13.35 -3.90
C LYS A 146 15.53 -13.18 -2.58
N ALA A 147 16.20 -12.73 -1.52
CA ALA A 147 15.56 -12.46 -0.24
C ALA A 147 14.53 -11.32 -0.34
N PHE A 148 14.87 -10.22 -1.03
CA PHE A 148 13.91 -9.15 -1.29
C PHE A 148 12.76 -9.58 -2.20
N GLY A 149 12.95 -10.60 -3.03
CA GLY A 149 11.87 -11.23 -3.78
C GLY A 149 10.76 -11.79 -2.88
N LEU A 150 11.11 -12.28 -1.67
CA LEU A 150 10.11 -12.75 -0.69
C LEU A 150 9.17 -11.64 -0.23
N ILE A 151 9.67 -10.39 -0.14
CA ILE A 151 8.84 -9.23 0.18
C ILE A 151 7.77 -9.06 -0.90
N GLY A 152 8.19 -9.10 -2.18
CA GLY A 152 7.25 -9.03 -3.31
C GLY A 152 6.20 -10.14 -3.28
N VAL A 153 6.61 -11.38 -2.96
CA VAL A 153 5.69 -12.53 -2.85
C VAL A 153 4.72 -12.31 -1.69
N ALA A 154 5.18 -11.86 -0.52
CA ALA A 154 4.31 -11.60 0.63
C ALA A 154 3.26 -10.50 0.32
N PHE A 155 3.69 -9.40 -0.31
CA PHE A 155 2.78 -8.35 -0.78
C PHE A 155 1.78 -8.87 -1.83
N GLY A 156 2.26 -9.62 -2.83
CA GLY A 156 1.39 -10.20 -3.86
C GLY A 156 0.33 -11.14 -3.28
N LEU A 157 0.73 -12.08 -2.42
CA LEU A 157 -0.19 -12.98 -1.74
C LEU A 157 -1.17 -12.23 -0.83
N GLY A 158 -0.70 -11.21 -0.09
CA GLY A 158 -1.56 -10.37 0.74
C GLY A 158 -2.64 -9.65 -0.08
N PHE A 159 -2.26 -9.06 -1.22
CA PHE A 159 -3.21 -8.38 -2.12
C PHE A 159 -4.16 -9.31 -2.87
N ILE A 160 -3.82 -10.59 -3.04
CA ILE A 160 -4.73 -11.58 -3.63
C ILE A 160 -5.67 -12.14 -2.56
N LEU A 161 -5.08 -12.69 -1.50
CA LEU A 161 -5.82 -13.44 -0.49
C LEU A 161 -6.64 -12.52 0.41
N GLY A 162 -6.10 -11.34 0.78
CA GLY A 162 -6.77 -10.41 1.68
C GLY A 162 -8.15 -9.99 1.19
N PRO A 163 -8.26 -9.28 0.03
CA PRO A 163 -9.56 -8.84 -0.46
C PRO A 163 -10.49 -9.98 -0.84
N ALA A 164 -9.96 -11.10 -1.35
CA ALA A 164 -10.75 -12.28 -1.67
C ALA A 164 -11.40 -12.91 -0.43
N LEU A 165 -10.59 -13.15 0.60
CA LEU A 165 -11.07 -13.67 1.89
C LEU A 165 -11.98 -12.64 2.56
N GLY A 166 -11.60 -11.36 2.55
CA GLY A 166 -12.42 -10.28 3.09
C GLY A 166 -13.80 -10.24 2.47
N GLY A 167 -13.89 -10.27 1.15
CA GLY A 167 -15.17 -10.29 0.42
C GLY A 167 -15.99 -11.56 0.69
N LEU A 168 -15.34 -12.74 0.72
CA LEU A 168 -16.00 -14.02 1.01
C LEU A 168 -16.57 -14.06 2.43
N LEU A 169 -15.77 -13.73 3.42
CA LEU A 169 -16.18 -13.69 4.83
C LEU A 169 -17.21 -12.58 5.07
N GLY A 170 -17.07 -11.43 4.41
CA GLY A 170 -18.00 -10.31 4.50
C GLY A 170 -19.39 -10.60 3.93
N ARG A 171 -19.54 -11.65 3.10
CA ARG A 171 -20.86 -12.17 2.67
C ARG A 171 -21.61 -12.83 3.82
N VAL A 172 -20.89 -13.47 4.74
CA VAL A 172 -21.47 -14.15 5.90
C VAL A 172 -21.78 -13.12 6.99
N ASN A 173 -20.78 -12.31 7.34
CA ASN A 173 -20.91 -11.21 8.29
C ASN A 173 -19.83 -10.15 8.00
N VAL A 174 -20.25 -8.90 7.84
CA VAL A 174 -19.36 -7.77 7.49
C VAL A 174 -18.27 -7.55 8.55
N ASN A 175 -18.52 -7.89 9.81
CA ASN A 175 -17.56 -7.73 10.91
C ASN A 175 -16.55 -8.89 11.00
N LEU A 176 -16.86 -10.06 10.41
CA LEU A 176 -16.02 -11.26 10.51
C LEU A 176 -14.61 -11.05 9.96
N PRO A 177 -14.40 -10.44 8.78
CA PRO A 177 -13.07 -10.16 8.26
C PRO A 177 -12.23 -9.28 9.18
N LEU A 178 -12.85 -8.32 9.85
CA LEU A 178 -12.17 -7.42 10.78
C LEU A 178 -11.68 -8.18 12.03
N LEU A 179 -12.52 -9.06 12.59
CA LEU A 179 -12.10 -9.95 13.70
C LEU A 179 -10.96 -10.87 13.30
N ILE A 180 -11.02 -11.45 12.09
CA ILE A 180 -9.96 -12.31 11.57
C ILE A 180 -8.68 -11.50 11.34
N ALA A 181 -8.76 -10.25 10.87
CA ALA A 181 -7.60 -9.38 10.73
C ALA A 181 -6.90 -9.14 12.09
N VAL A 182 -7.68 -8.88 13.15
CA VAL A 182 -7.14 -8.76 14.52
C VAL A 182 -6.49 -10.07 14.97
N LEU A 183 -7.11 -11.21 14.75
CA LEU A 183 -6.55 -12.52 15.11
C LEU A 183 -5.25 -12.83 14.36
N ILE A 184 -5.18 -12.51 13.06
CA ILE A 184 -3.94 -12.63 12.26
C ILE A 184 -2.86 -11.71 12.83
N ALA A 185 -3.19 -10.46 13.19
CA ALA A 185 -2.23 -9.54 13.79
C ALA A 185 -1.73 -10.04 15.17
N VAL A 186 -2.60 -10.60 16.01
CA VAL A 186 -2.21 -11.23 17.28
C VAL A 186 -1.32 -12.45 17.04
N ALA A 187 -1.68 -13.32 16.10
CA ALA A 187 -0.86 -14.48 15.75
C ALA A 187 0.52 -14.05 15.21
N ASN A 188 0.57 -12.96 14.45
CA ASN A 188 1.82 -12.36 13.99
C ASN A 188 2.66 -11.82 15.15
N LEU A 189 2.05 -11.18 16.15
CA LEU A 189 2.75 -10.75 17.35
C LEU A 189 3.36 -11.92 18.10
N VAL A 190 2.61 -13.01 18.32
CA VAL A 190 3.09 -14.24 18.94
C VAL A 190 4.26 -14.82 18.14
N LEU A 191 4.13 -14.90 16.82
CA LEU A 191 5.19 -15.40 15.93
C LEU A 191 6.48 -14.58 16.08
N VAL A 192 6.39 -13.25 16.10
CA VAL A 192 7.55 -12.37 16.27
C VAL A 192 8.18 -12.54 17.63
N LEU A 193 7.37 -12.61 18.70
CA LEU A 193 7.86 -12.74 20.08
C LEU A 193 8.48 -14.11 20.38
N THR A 194 8.04 -15.16 19.70
CA THR A 194 8.50 -16.53 20.00
C THR A 194 9.55 -17.06 19.00
N LEU A 195 9.40 -16.78 17.72
CA LEU A 195 10.16 -17.44 16.66
C LEU A 195 11.14 -16.53 15.90
N LEU A 196 10.91 -15.19 15.87
CA LEU A 196 11.83 -14.29 15.16
C LEU A 196 13.08 -14.05 16.02
N PRO A 197 14.28 -14.47 15.57
CA PRO A 197 15.52 -14.15 16.28
C PRO A 197 15.91 -12.69 16.08
N GLU A 198 16.70 -12.14 17.00
CA GLU A 198 17.36 -10.85 16.79
C GLU A 198 18.46 -11.01 15.74
N THR A 199 18.43 -10.17 14.70
CA THR A 199 19.39 -10.20 13.58
C THR A 199 20.37 -9.05 13.58
N HIS A 200 20.14 -8.06 14.46
CA HIS A 200 20.98 -6.88 14.59
C HIS A 200 21.62 -6.84 15.99
N PRO A 201 22.81 -7.46 16.16
CA PRO A 201 23.43 -7.61 17.49
C PRO A 201 23.84 -6.25 18.07
N PRO A 202 24.01 -6.15 19.41
CA PRO A 202 24.30 -4.88 20.08
C PRO A 202 25.51 -4.14 19.51
N GLU A 203 26.52 -4.86 19.04
CA GLU A 203 27.77 -4.31 18.50
C GLU A 203 27.58 -3.60 17.14
N ALA A 204 26.53 -3.98 16.40
CA ALA A 204 26.18 -3.39 15.10
C ALA A 204 25.23 -2.19 15.23
N ARG A 205 24.72 -1.91 16.44
CA ARG A 205 23.75 -0.85 16.67
C ARG A 205 24.38 0.52 16.54
N ILE A 206 23.66 1.43 15.89
CA ILE A 206 24.10 2.80 15.67
C ILE A 206 23.24 3.79 16.45
N ALA A 207 23.83 4.96 16.77
CA ALA A 207 23.09 6.04 17.41
C ALA A 207 21.97 6.57 16.50
N LEU A 208 20.89 7.07 17.10
CA LEU A 208 19.83 7.72 16.33
C LEU A 208 20.40 8.91 15.54
N PRO A 209 20.10 8.99 14.24
CA PRO A 209 20.50 10.13 13.45
C PRO A 209 19.81 11.42 13.94
N PRO A 210 20.36 12.60 13.61
CA PRO A 210 19.76 13.88 13.96
C PRO A 210 18.29 13.97 13.49
N ARG A 211 17.46 14.67 14.26
CA ARG A 211 16.02 14.82 13.95
C ARG A 211 15.73 15.27 12.51
N ARG A 212 16.62 16.05 11.91
CA ARG A 212 16.49 16.50 10.50
C ARG A 212 16.53 15.34 9.51
N GLU A 213 17.30 14.29 9.78
CA GLU A 213 17.41 13.11 8.91
C GLU A 213 16.24 12.14 9.08
N LEU A 214 15.57 12.20 10.24
CA LEU A 214 14.35 11.43 10.52
C LEU A 214 13.10 12.03 9.85
N GLN A 215 13.18 13.28 9.36
CA GLN A 215 12.05 13.93 8.71
C GLN A 215 11.88 13.39 7.28
N PRO A 216 10.73 12.76 6.96
CA PRO A 216 10.49 12.18 5.64
C PRO A 216 10.54 13.25 4.53
N PHE A 217 10.16 14.49 4.83
CA PHE A 217 10.22 15.60 3.88
C PHE A 217 11.65 15.98 3.46
N THR A 218 12.65 15.83 4.35
CA THR A 218 14.05 16.11 4.01
C THR A 218 14.58 15.16 2.94
N GLN A 219 14.18 13.89 2.98
CA GLN A 219 14.54 12.93 1.94
C GLN A 219 13.86 13.27 0.60
N LEU A 220 12.59 13.66 0.64
CA LEU A 220 11.85 14.06 -0.55
C LEU A 220 12.43 15.32 -1.20
N THR A 221 12.75 16.36 -0.43
CA THR A 221 13.35 17.59 -0.95
C THR A 221 14.68 17.33 -1.64
N ARG A 222 15.55 16.47 -1.09
CA ARG A 222 16.81 16.05 -1.73
C ARG A 222 16.57 15.40 -3.09
N VAL A 223 15.57 14.52 -3.20
CA VAL A 223 15.24 13.83 -4.45
C VAL A 223 14.70 14.78 -5.49
N PHE A 224 13.81 15.70 -5.12
CA PHE A 224 13.26 16.71 -6.03
C PHE A 224 14.26 17.80 -6.42
N ALA A 225 15.27 18.05 -5.58
CA ALA A 225 16.38 18.96 -5.93
C ALA A 225 17.26 18.44 -7.06
N ASN A 226 17.29 17.12 -7.30
CA ASN A 226 18.10 16.54 -8.37
C ASN A 226 17.35 16.61 -9.73
N PRO A 227 17.84 17.45 -10.70
CA PRO A 227 17.16 17.63 -11.99
C PRO A 227 17.04 16.37 -12.82
N ARG A 228 18.00 15.41 -12.66
CA ARG A 228 18.07 14.15 -13.43
C ARG A 228 16.93 13.19 -13.09
N VAL A 229 16.42 13.25 -11.86
CA VAL A 229 15.38 12.31 -11.37
C VAL A 229 14.06 12.99 -11.04
N ARG A 230 14.04 14.31 -10.84
CA ARG A 230 12.85 15.09 -10.45
C ARG A 230 11.61 14.75 -11.26
N ARG A 231 11.74 14.66 -12.59
CA ARG A 231 10.61 14.34 -13.48
C ARG A 231 10.07 12.92 -13.24
N LEU A 232 10.94 11.91 -13.09
CA LEU A 232 10.51 10.54 -12.85
C LEU A 232 9.96 10.34 -11.43
N CYS A 233 10.53 11.02 -10.44
CA CYS A 233 10.00 11.01 -9.08
C CYS A 233 8.62 11.67 -9.00
N GLY A 234 8.42 12.78 -9.72
CA GLY A 234 7.10 13.40 -9.88
C GLY A 234 6.10 12.47 -10.58
N ALA A 235 6.52 11.80 -11.65
CA ALA A 235 5.69 10.80 -12.33
C ALA A 235 5.31 9.63 -11.40
N PHE A 236 6.25 9.15 -10.60
CA PHE A 236 6.02 8.08 -9.62
C PHE A 236 5.04 8.53 -8.52
N PHE A 237 5.23 9.72 -7.97
CA PHE A 237 4.30 10.30 -6.99
C PHE A 237 2.88 10.46 -7.55
N LEU A 238 2.74 11.09 -8.72
CA LEU A 238 1.44 11.32 -9.36
C LEU A 238 0.75 10.01 -9.74
N PHE A 239 1.51 8.99 -10.15
CA PHE A 239 0.96 7.66 -10.41
C PHE A 239 0.35 7.05 -9.14
N PHE A 240 1.05 7.08 -8.00
CA PHE A 240 0.51 6.54 -6.75
C PHE A 240 -0.63 7.40 -6.18
N LEU A 241 -0.59 8.72 -6.39
CA LEU A 241 -1.70 9.61 -6.05
C LEU A 241 -2.97 9.23 -6.83
N ALA A 242 -2.86 9.06 -8.15
CA ALA A 242 -3.98 8.66 -8.99
C ALA A 242 -4.48 7.25 -8.63
N PHE A 243 -3.58 6.28 -8.50
CA PHE A 243 -3.93 4.89 -8.20
C PHE A 243 -4.61 4.75 -6.83
N SER A 244 -4.08 5.41 -5.79
CA SER A 244 -4.67 5.36 -4.46
C SER A 244 -6.00 6.12 -4.39
N GLY A 245 -6.11 7.23 -5.12
CA GLY A 245 -7.38 7.95 -5.25
C GLY A 245 -8.45 7.10 -5.94
N PHE A 246 -8.09 6.40 -7.02
CA PHE A 246 -9.00 5.46 -7.69
C PHE A 246 -9.47 4.36 -6.75
N THR A 247 -8.53 3.66 -6.10
CA THR A 247 -8.86 2.53 -5.22
C THR A 247 -9.62 2.96 -3.97
N GLY A 248 -9.34 4.16 -3.45
CA GLY A 248 -9.96 4.68 -2.23
C GLY A 248 -11.47 4.90 -2.33
N VAL A 249 -11.98 5.23 -3.52
CA VAL A 249 -13.43 5.43 -3.75
C VAL A 249 -14.11 4.30 -4.51
N LEU A 250 -13.33 3.36 -5.05
CA LEU A 250 -13.82 2.31 -5.96
C LEU A 250 -14.93 1.47 -5.35
N VAL A 251 -14.76 1.01 -4.12
CA VAL A 251 -15.75 0.14 -3.45
C VAL A 251 -16.98 0.93 -3.05
N LEU A 252 -16.82 2.18 -2.64
CA LEU A 252 -17.95 3.09 -2.38
C LEU A 252 -18.77 3.29 -3.66
N TYR A 253 -18.09 3.49 -4.78
CA TYR A 253 -18.74 3.59 -6.09
C TYR A 253 -19.49 2.30 -6.44
N PHE A 254 -18.90 1.12 -6.28
CA PHE A 254 -19.57 -0.15 -6.52
C PHE A 254 -20.82 -0.33 -5.66
N LYS A 255 -20.73 0.04 -4.37
CA LYS A 255 -21.87 -0.01 -3.44
C LYS A 255 -22.99 0.93 -3.88
N GLN A 256 -22.66 2.18 -4.22
CA GLN A 256 -23.66 3.22 -4.49
C GLN A 256 -24.21 3.22 -5.94
N ALA A 257 -23.37 2.88 -6.93
CA ALA A 257 -23.74 2.90 -8.34
C ALA A 257 -24.35 1.57 -8.80
N PHE A 258 -23.86 0.44 -8.28
CA PHE A 258 -24.25 -0.90 -8.75
C PHE A 258 -24.94 -1.74 -7.69
N ASN A 259 -25.08 -1.21 -6.46
CA ASN A 259 -25.61 -1.94 -5.29
C ASN A 259 -24.86 -3.26 -5.02
N TRP A 260 -23.54 -3.27 -5.28
CA TRP A 260 -22.71 -4.43 -5.01
C TRP A 260 -22.46 -4.62 -3.52
N GLY A 261 -22.66 -5.86 -3.05
CA GLY A 261 -22.30 -6.25 -1.69
C GLY A 261 -20.81 -6.62 -1.55
N PRO A 262 -20.39 -6.96 -0.30
CA PRO A 262 -18.98 -7.30 0.00
C PRO A 262 -18.40 -8.40 -0.88
N GLY A 263 -19.21 -9.40 -1.23
CA GLY A 263 -18.76 -10.53 -2.05
C GLY A 263 -18.33 -10.16 -3.46
N LEU A 264 -19.13 -9.33 -4.16
CA LEU A 264 -18.77 -8.87 -5.51
C LEU A 264 -17.60 -7.89 -5.48
N ALA A 265 -17.55 -7.02 -4.45
CA ALA A 265 -16.40 -6.15 -4.23
C ALA A 265 -15.11 -6.95 -3.99
N GLY A 266 -15.17 -8.00 -3.17
CA GLY A 266 -14.04 -8.91 -2.95
C GLY A 266 -13.62 -9.67 -4.21
N ALA A 267 -14.58 -10.17 -5.00
CA ALA A 267 -14.31 -10.83 -6.27
C ALA A 267 -13.63 -9.88 -7.28
N ALA A 268 -14.00 -8.60 -7.30
CA ALA A 268 -13.36 -7.59 -8.12
C ALA A 268 -11.86 -7.43 -7.75
N PHE A 269 -11.53 -7.37 -6.47
CA PHE A 269 -10.13 -7.33 -6.02
C PHE A 269 -9.38 -8.66 -6.22
N LEU A 270 -10.07 -9.80 -6.16
CA LEU A 270 -9.46 -11.08 -6.50
C LEU A 270 -8.94 -11.07 -7.95
N VAL A 271 -9.71 -10.55 -8.89
CA VAL A 271 -9.25 -10.40 -10.29
C VAL A 271 -8.02 -9.52 -10.36
N VAL A 272 -8.01 -8.39 -9.65
CA VAL A 272 -6.83 -7.50 -9.56
C VAL A 272 -5.61 -8.26 -9.03
N GLY A 273 -5.77 -9.01 -7.93
CA GLY A 273 -4.71 -9.78 -7.31
C GLY A 273 -4.15 -10.87 -8.22
N VAL A 274 -5.01 -11.65 -8.85
CA VAL A 274 -4.59 -12.74 -9.76
C VAL A 274 -3.83 -12.18 -10.96
N VAL A 275 -4.37 -11.16 -11.63
CA VAL A 275 -3.71 -10.53 -12.78
C VAL A 275 -2.37 -9.90 -12.40
N ALA A 276 -2.32 -9.16 -11.28
CA ALA A 276 -1.08 -8.56 -10.79
C ALA A 276 -0.01 -9.62 -10.51
N THR A 277 -0.38 -10.77 -9.93
CA THR A 277 0.55 -11.87 -9.65
C THR A 277 1.09 -12.51 -10.91
N VAL A 278 0.23 -12.80 -11.89
CA VAL A 278 0.66 -13.35 -13.18
C VAL A 278 1.64 -12.39 -13.87
N VAL A 279 1.33 -11.09 -13.86
CA VAL A 279 2.17 -10.08 -14.50
C VAL A 279 3.50 -9.92 -13.76
N GLN A 280 3.47 -9.68 -12.45
CA GLN A 280 4.68 -9.40 -11.68
C GLN A 280 5.50 -10.66 -11.36
N GLY A 281 4.85 -11.80 -11.16
CA GLY A 281 5.52 -13.07 -10.84
C GLY A 281 6.08 -13.80 -12.06
N GLY A 282 5.44 -13.66 -13.24
CA GLY A 282 5.81 -14.43 -14.42
C GLY A 282 6.20 -13.60 -15.65
N LEU A 283 5.42 -12.58 -15.98
CA LEU A 283 5.56 -11.89 -17.27
C LEU A 283 6.54 -10.72 -17.28
N ILE A 284 6.72 -10.01 -16.15
CA ILE A 284 7.50 -8.78 -16.09
C ILE A 284 8.95 -8.97 -16.54
N GLY A 285 9.61 -10.05 -16.11
CA GLY A 285 11.01 -10.34 -16.43
C GLY A 285 11.26 -10.48 -17.93
N PRO A 286 10.59 -11.41 -18.63
CA PRO A 286 10.66 -11.55 -20.09
C PRO A 286 10.27 -10.28 -20.85
N LEU A 287 9.21 -9.59 -20.41
CA LEU A 287 8.75 -8.37 -21.07
C LEU A 287 9.76 -7.23 -20.96
N VAL A 288 10.39 -7.04 -19.79
CA VAL A 288 11.44 -6.02 -19.59
C VAL A 288 12.64 -6.31 -20.46
N LYS A 289 13.06 -7.56 -20.58
CA LYS A 289 14.17 -7.96 -21.47
C LYS A 289 13.88 -7.65 -22.94
N ARG A 290 12.63 -7.83 -23.37
CA ARG A 290 12.21 -7.65 -24.78
C ARG A 290 11.92 -6.20 -25.15
N PHE A 291 11.22 -5.46 -24.29
CA PHE A 291 10.65 -4.14 -24.61
C PHE A 291 11.30 -2.99 -23.85
N GLY A 292 11.99 -3.28 -22.75
CA GLY A 292 12.60 -2.30 -21.84
C GLY A 292 11.59 -1.57 -20.93
N GLU A 293 12.08 -1.04 -19.81
CA GLU A 293 11.24 -0.45 -18.75
C GLU A 293 10.43 0.77 -19.23
N TRP A 294 10.98 1.59 -20.15
CA TRP A 294 10.29 2.79 -20.64
C TRP A 294 9.02 2.48 -21.43
N ARG A 295 9.14 1.55 -22.39
CA ARG A 295 7.99 1.16 -23.23
C ARG A 295 6.93 0.48 -22.38
N LEU A 296 7.33 -0.38 -21.45
CA LEU A 296 6.41 -1.07 -20.55
C LEU A 296 5.72 -0.12 -19.58
N SER A 297 6.43 0.90 -19.06
CA SER A 297 5.79 1.94 -18.24
C SER A 297 4.70 2.68 -19.02
N LEU A 298 4.96 3.07 -20.25
CA LEU A 298 3.98 3.77 -21.10
C LEU A 298 2.79 2.88 -21.47
N ALA A 299 3.05 1.64 -21.89
CA ALA A 299 1.99 0.67 -22.18
C ALA A 299 1.13 0.37 -20.95
N GLY A 300 1.79 0.17 -19.79
CA GLY A 300 1.11 -0.05 -18.52
C GLY A 300 0.22 1.13 -18.11
N LEU A 301 0.68 2.37 -18.27
CA LEU A 301 -0.14 3.57 -18.03
C LEU A 301 -1.38 3.60 -18.94
N GLY A 302 -1.26 3.19 -20.20
CA GLY A 302 -2.42 3.04 -21.10
C GLY A 302 -3.45 2.05 -20.58
N PHE A 303 -3.01 0.90 -20.05
CA PHE A 303 -3.90 -0.09 -19.42
C PHE A 303 -4.57 0.45 -18.14
N VAL A 304 -3.84 1.21 -17.32
CA VAL A 304 -4.44 1.85 -16.14
C VAL A 304 -5.50 2.87 -16.54
N ILE A 305 -5.23 3.70 -17.54
CA ILE A 305 -6.20 4.67 -18.08
C ILE A 305 -7.44 3.95 -18.62
N ALA A 306 -7.27 2.86 -19.37
CA ALA A 306 -8.40 2.07 -19.85
C ALA A 306 -9.27 1.58 -18.67
N GLY A 307 -8.68 1.10 -17.58
CA GLY A 307 -9.40 0.75 -16.36
C GLY A 307 -10.16 1.95 -15.75
N CYS A 308 -9.52 3.11 -15.66
CA CYS A 308 -10.15 4.32 -15.14
C CYS A 308 -11.35 4.79 -16.01
N VAL A 309 -11.27 4.64 -17.32
CA VAL A 309 -12.34 5.04 -18.25
C VAL A 309 -13.49 4.03 -18.27
N LEU A 310 -13.19 2.74 -18.27
CA LEU A 310 -14.21 1.68 -18.41
C LEU A 310 -15.11 1.55 -17.17
N VAL A 311 -14.59 1.79 -15.95
CA VAL A 311 -15.38 1.65 -14.72
C VAL A 311 -16.59 2.60 -14.69
N PRO A 312 -16.46 3.93 -14.93
CA PRO A 312 -17.62 4.83 -14.90
C PRO A 312 -18.58 4.66 -16.09
N LEU A 313 -18.19 3.98 -17.16
CA LEU A 313 -19.05 3.68 -18.30
C LEU A 313 -19.94 2.44 -18.06
N ALA A 314 -19.68 1.68 -16.99
CA ALA A 314 -20.49 0.51 -16.67
C ALA A 314 -21.90 0.91 -16.21
N GLN A 315 -22.91 0.21 -16.74
CA GLN A 315 -24.31 0.45 -16.40
C GLN A 315 -24.81 -0.52 -15.31
N PRO A 316 -25.73 -0.11 -14.44
CA PRO A 316 -26.40 -1.02 -13.50
C PRO A 316 -27.02 -2.21 -14.26
N GLY A 317 -26.90 -3.40 -13.68
CA GLY A 317 -27.42 -4.64 -14.31
C GLY A 317 -26.42 -5.38 -15.21
N GLN A 318 -25.50 -4.67 -15.87
CA GLN A 318 -24.42 -5.25 -16.68
C GLN A 318 -23.04 -4.85 -16.18
N ALA A 319 -22.95 -4.23 -15.00
CA ALA A 319 -21.73 -3.67 -14.46
C ALA A 319 -20.57 -4.70 -14.38
N ALA A 320 -20.85 -5.94 -14.00
CA ALA A 320 -19.84 -6.98 -13.91
C ALA A 320 -19.13 -7.24 -15.25
N ALA A 321 -19.86 -7.26 -16.36
CA ALA A 321 -19.29 -7.53 -17.68
C ALA A 321 -18.24 -6.49 -18.11
N LEU A 322 -18.31 -5.25 -17.60
CA LEU A 322 -17.37 -4.19 -17.95
C LEU A 322 -16.36 -3.94 -16.82
N VAL A 323 -16.78 -4.00 -15.57
CA VAL A 323 -15.93 -3.72 -14.41
C VAL A 323 -14.82 -4.77 -14.24
N PHE A 324 -15.11 -6.06 -14.37
CA PHE A 324 -14.08 -7.09 -14.24
C PHE A 324 -12.95 -6.97 -15.29
N PRO A 325 -13.23 -6.81 -16.60
CA PRO A 325 -12.19 -6.51 -17.58
C PRO A 325 -11.46 -5.18 -17.32
N ALA A 326 -12.17 -4.14 -16.87
CA ALA A 326 -11.58 -2.86 -16.53
C ALA A 326 -10.54 -3.00 -15.41
N LEU A 327 -10.87 -3.77 -14.36
CA LEU A 327 -9.97 -4.04 -13.25
C LEU A 327 -8.82 -4.98 -13.64
N ALA A 328 -9.05 -5.93 -14.52
CA ALA A 328 -8.00 -6.76 -15.09
C ALA A 328 -7.00 -5.89 -15.88
N SER A 329 -7.50 -4.95 -16.70
CA SER A 329 -6.67 -3.96 -17.41
C SER A 329 -5.87 -3.09 -16.45
N LEU A 330 -6.51 -2.56 -15.39
CA LEU A 330 -5.86 -1.78 -14.36
C LEU A 330 -4.75 -2.56 -13.66
N ALA A 331 -5.02 -3.82 -13.30
CA ALA A 331 -4.05 -4.69 -12.63
C ALA A 331 -2.85 -5.03 -13.53
N LEU A 332 -3.10 -5.32 -14.81
CA LEU A 332 -2.06 -5.50 -15.80
C LEU A 332 -1.21 -4.23 -15.92
N GLY A 333 -1.86 -3.08 -16.02
CA GLY A 333 -1.17 -1.79 -16.10
C GLY A 333 -0.31 -1.49 -14.87
N THR A 334 -0.85 -1.60 -13.66
CA THR A 334 -0.11 -1.37 -12.41
C THR A 334 1.02 -2.37 -12.21
N GLY A 335 0.80 -3.63 -12.61
CA GLY A 335 1.81 -4.68 -12.59
C GLY A 335 3.02 -4.39 -13.49
N LEU A 336 2.82 -3.65 -14.58
CA LEU A 336 3.89 -3.19 -15.47
C LEU A 336 4.54 -1.88 -14.97
N VAL A 337 3.73 -0.89 -14.61
CA VAL A 337 4.18 0.46 -14.27
C VAL A 337 5.03 0.47 -13.00
N THR A 338 4.55 -0.15 -11.93
CA THR A 338 5.19 -0.05 -10.61
C THR A 338 6.64 -0.54 -10.61
N PRO A 339 6.98 -1.76 -11.07
CA PRO A 339 8.37 -2.22 -11.08
C PRO A 339 9.22 -1.46 -12.09
N CYS A 340 8.67 -1.10 -13.25
CA CYS A 340 9.41 -0.37 -14.28
C CYS A 340 9.77 1.05 -13.84
N LEU A 341 8.84 1.81 -13.26
CA LEU A 341 9.13 3.16 -12.74
C LEU A 341 10.12 3.10 -11.57
N ARG A 342 9.97 2.12 -10.65
CA ARG A 342 10.93 1.91 -9.57
C ARG A 342 12.34 1.66 -10.11
N ALA A 343 12.49 0.80 -11.11
CA ALA A 343 13.78 0.49 -11.74
C ALA A 343 14.39 1.73 -12.41
N LEU A 344 13.57 2.49 -13.15
CA LEU A 344 14.01 3.72 -13.84
C LEU A 344 14.50 4.80 -12.87
N VAL A 345 13.82 4.98 -11.72
CA VAL A 345 14.25 5.95 -10.70
C VAL A 345 15.47 5.44 -9.94
N SER A 346 15.44 4.18 -9.48
CA SER A 346 16.53 3.59 -8.70
C SER A 346 17.88 3.61 -9.42
N ARG A 347 17.90 3.27 -10.72
CA ARG A 347 19.12 3.34 -11.54
C ARG A 347 19.73 4.74 -11.63
N ARG A 348 18.90 5.79 -11.56
CA ARG A 348 19.38 7.18 -11.63
C ARG A 348 19.76 7.77 -10.26
N LEU A 349 19.32 7.15 -9.20
CA LEU A 349 19.70 7.49 -7.83
C LEU A 349 20.84 6.60 -7.31
N ALA A 350 21.45 5.75 -8.15
CA ALA A 350 22.49 4.83 -7.74
C ALA A 350 23.67 5.52 -7.05
N ASP A 351 24.04 6.74 -7.49
CA ASP A 351 25.08 7.57 -6.89
C ASP A 351 24.77 7.99 -5.44
N ALA A 352 23.48 8.06 -5.05
CA ALA A 352 23.05 8.40 -3.69
C ALA A 352 22.97 7.18 -2.75
N GLY A 353 23.29 5.98 -3.24
CA GLY A 353 23.12 4.71 -2.55
C GLY A 353 21.74 4.10 -2.70
N GLN A 354 21.68 2.77 -2.87
CA GLN A 354 20.43 2.03 -3.14
C GLN A 354 19.40 2.17 -2.02
N GLY A 355 19.83 2.20 -0.76
CA GLY A 355 18.94 2.34 0.40
C GLY A 355 18.20 3.69 0.41
N ALA A 356 18.93 4.80 0.16
CA ALA A 356 18.35 6.14 0.07
C ALA A 356 17.38 6.26 -1.11
N ALA A 357 17.70 5.65 -2.26
CA ALA A 357 16.83 5.62 -3.42
C ALA A 357 15.50 4.89 -3.15
N LEU A 358 15.57 3.69 -2.55
CA LEU A 358 14.39 2.89 -2.23
C LEU A 358 13.55 3.54 -1.14
N GLY A 359 14.18 4.13 -0.10
CA GLY A 359 13.48 4.89 0.94
C GLY A 359 12.74 6.09 0.40
N SER A 360 13.37 6.84 -0.53
CA SER A 360 12.73 7.99 -1.18
C SER A 360 11.52 7.58 -2.03
N LEU A 361 11.62 6.47 -2.77
CA LEU A 361 10.50 5.93 -3.54
C LEU A 361 9.35 5.47 -2.62
N GLN A 362 9.66 4.84 -1.51
CA GLN A 362 8.66 4.46 -0.53
C GLN A 362 7.96 5.69 0.08
N GLY A 363 8.72 6.74 0.39
CA GLY A 363 8.17 8.01 0.85
C GLY A 363 7.24 8.67 -0.17
N LEU A 364 7.63 8.70 -1.45
CA LEU A 364 6.78 9.22 -2.54
C LEU A 364 5.50 8.41 -2.71
N GLN A 365 5.59 7.09 -2.62
CA GLN A 365 4.43 6.20 -2.66
C GLN A 365 3.47 6.48 -1.50
N SER A 366 3.99 6.55 -0.27
CA SER A 366 3.18 6.80 0.93
C SER A 366 2.52 8.17 0.88
N LEU A 367 3.23 9.20 0.40
CA LEU A 367 2.68 10.54 0.22
C LEU A 367 1.55 10.55 -0.83
N GLY A 368 1.72 9.85 -1.96
CA GLY A 368 0.66 9.68 -2.96
C GLY A 368 -0.56 8.96 -2.38
N SER A 369 -0.33 7.91 -1.60
CA SER A 369 -1.38 7.14 -0.91
C SER A 369 -2.09 7.93 0.19
N PHE A 370 -1.42 8.89 0.80
CA PHE A 370 -2.03 9.83 1.74
C PHE A 370 -2.94 10.85 1.05
N VAL A 371 -2.46 11.48 -0.01
CA VAL A 371 -3.16 12.61 -0.66
C VAL A 371 -4.27 12.12 -1.59
N GLY A 372 -4.09 10.98 -2.26
CA GLY A 372 -5.01 10.47 -3.28
C GLY A 372 -6.45 10.22 -2.78
N PRO A 373 -6.66 9.36 -1.76
CA PRO A 373 -8.02 9.04 -1.30
C PRO A 373 -8.82 10.24 -0.77
N PRO A 374 -8.27 11.18 0.03
CA PRO A 374 -8.99 12.38 0.43
C PRO A 374 -9.41 13.26 -0.75
N LEU A 375 -8.52 13.47 -1.74
CA LEU A 375 -8.85 14.25 -2.94
C LEU A 375 -9.92 13.56 -3.78
N ALA A 376 -9.83 12.23 -3.95
CA ALA A 376 -10.82 11.47 -4.68
C ALA A 376 -12.18 11.47 -3.96
N GLY A 377 -12.20 11.32 -2.62
CA GLY A 377 -13.41 11.40 -1.82
C GLY A 377 -14.06 12.78 -1.87
N LEU A 378 -13.25 13.85 -1.81
CA LEU A 378 -13.74 15.21 -1.97
C LEU A 378 -14.36 15.41 -3.35
N ALA A 379 -13.68 15.02 -4.42
CA ALA A 379 -14.19 15.14 -5.79
C ALA A 379 -15.49 14.32 -5.99
N TYR A 380 -15.53 13.12 -5.37
CA TYR A 380 -16.70 12.24 -5.40
C TYR A 380 -17.95 12.93 -4.86
N GLU A 381 -17.85 13.66 -3.74
CA GLU A 381 -18.97 14.34 -3.09
C GLU A 381 -19.31 15.70 -3.71
N THR A 382 -18.29 16.46 -4.16
CA THR A 382 -18.50 17.86 -4.59
C THR A 382 -18.78 17.99 -6.09
N ILE A 383 -18.17 17.14 -6.93
CA ILE A 383 -18.27 17.20 -8.40
C ILE A 383 -19.22 16.10 -8.92
N GLY A 384 -19.14 14.90 -8.32
CA GLY A 384 -20.00 13.77 -8.68
C GLY A 384 -19.29 12.43 -8.63
N ARG A 385 -20.07 11.34 -8.54
CA ARG A 385 -19.59 9.98 -8.27
C ARG A 385 -18.56 9.44 -9.28
N THR A 386 -18.59 9.92 -10.51
CA THR A 386 -17.65 9.49 -11.57
C THR A 386 -16.43 10.39 -11.69
N SER A 387 -16.44 11.57 -11.06
CA SER A 387 -15.37 12.57 -11.20
C SER A 387 -13.98 12.05 -10.78
N PRO A 388 -13.80 11.21 -9.73
CA PRO A 388 -12.48 10.71 -9.37
C PRO A 388 -11.83 9.88 -10.48
N PHE A 389 -12.63 9.14 -11.24
CA PHE A 389 -12.12 8.31 -12.34
C PHE A 389 -11.58 9.17 -13.49
N TRP A 390 -12.30 10.24 -13.84
CA TRP A 390 -11.87 11.20 -14.87
C TRP A 390 -10.67 12.02 -14.44
N LEU A 391 -10.63 12.48 -13.18
CA LEU A 391 -9.47 13.18 -12.63
C LEU A 391 -8.23 12.28 -12.62
N ASN A 392 -8.38 11.01 -12.25
CA ASN A 392 -7.28 10.05 -12.29
C ASN A 392 -6.79 9.81 -13.73
N MET A 393 -7.68 9.73 -14.70
CA MET A 393 -7.31 9.67 -16.12
C MET A 393 -6.45 10.88 -16.51
N ILE A 394 -6.87 12.10 -16.15
CA ILE A 394 -6.10 13.32 -16.46
C ILE A 394 -4.72 13.29 -15.81
N LEU A 395 -4.63 12.92 -14.52
CA LEU A 395 -3.34 12.76 -13.82
C LEU A 395 -2.44 11.74 -14.51
N LEU A 396 -2.98 10.60 -14.94
CA LEU A 396 -2.22 9.56 -15.64
C LEU A 396 -1.74 10.02 -17.03
N LEU A 397 -2.49 10.85 -17.73
CA LEU A 397 -2.02 11.49 -18.98
C LEU A 397 -0.83 12.43 -18.71
N VAL A 398 -0.84 13.17 -17.60
CA VAL A 398 0.31 13.98 -17.18
C VAL A 398 1.51 13.07 -16.87
N VAL A 399 1.28 11.93 -16.19
CA VAL A 399 2.33 10.93 -15.92
C VAL A 399 2.93 10.39 -17.22
N ILE A 400 2.11 10.08 -18.22
CA ILE A 400 2.59 9.67 -19.56
C ILE A 400 3.48 10.74 -20.17
N ALA A 401 3.05 12.02 -20.16
CA ALA A 401 3.84 13.11 -20.69
C ALA A 401 5.18 13.28 -19.96
N MET A 402 5.19 13.13 -18.63
CA MET A 402 6.40 13.19 -17.82
C MET A 402 7.35 12.02 -18.13
N VAL A 403 6.85 10.80 -18.24
CA VAL A 403 7.63 9.61 -18.60
C VAL A 403 8.15 9.75 -20.03
N ALA A 404 7.30 10.04 -21.01
CA ALA A 404 7.70 10.19 -22.42
C ALA A 404 8.78 11.28 -22.63
N GLY A 405 8.61 12.44 -21.97
CA GLY A 405 9.57 13.53 -22.03
C GLY A 405 10.92 13.22 -21.36
N GLY A 406 10.94 12.37 -20.34
CA GLY A 406 12.18 11.91 -19.70
C GLY A 406 13.05 11.01 -20.59
N ARG A 407 12.46 10.34 -21.58
CA ARG A 407 13.18 9.55 -22.59
C ARG A 407 13.89 10.45 -23.60
N ARG A 408 13.24 11.53 -24.07
CA ARG A 408 13.83 12.46 -25.05
C ARG A 408 15.06 13.17 -24.50
N SER A 409 15.04 13.58 -23.24
CA SER A 409 16.19 14.19 -22.56
C SER A 409 17.43 13.27 -22.47
N MET A 410 17.30 11.96 -22.63
CA MET A 410 18.43 11.04 -22.65
C MET A 410 19.01 10.81 -24.05
N ALA A 411 18.17 10.87 -25.08
CA ALA A 411 18.62 10.73 -26.46
C ALA A 411 19.44 11.95 -26.92
N THR A 412 19.27 13.11 -26.25
CA THR A 412 20.03 14.35 -26.54
C THR A 412 21.28 14.51 -25.67
N ALA A 413 21.47 13.68 -24.64
CA ALA A 413 22.61 13.73 -23.72
C ALA A 413 23.61 12.56 -23.91
N ALA A 414 23.31 11.62 -24.80
CA ALA A 414 24.18 10.55 -25.30
C ALA A 414 24.65 10.87 -26.72
#